data_cc3c7172bd8c7135a5230d5a06125b7e
#
_entry.id   cc3c7172bd8c7135a5230d5a06125b7e
#
_cell.length_a   1.000
_cell.length_b   1.000
_cell.length_c   1.000
_cell.angle_alpha   90.00
_cell.angle_beta   90.00
_cell.angle_gamma   90.00
#
_symmetry.space_group_name_H-M   'P 1'
#
loop_
_entity.id
_entity.type
_entity.pdbx_description
1 polymer ?
#
loop_
_entity_poly.entity_id
_entity_poly.type
_entity_poly.pdbx_seq_one_letter_code
_entity_poly.pdbx_strand_id
1 'polypeptide(L)'
;MLCFSIRGWRAASTRMADDDAWRAWAANPSIAQDLPPQRPALEFLGAMQRRRLSGVARLMVDAAWPLVQDDEHLPVVYVSHDGEINRSFELWLTLLKEGTVSPTSFGLSVHNALVGQWSMLRRDGSESTALCARSAQLETGVVEACGMLADGAPAVLLVVADDPLSSEYPVTAQRAPFPYALAMVLVPGDDWRLSWTREGGPMEHLPEGQGGRVPGQEGGRSSEVPYWGALDWIAHRLQDRRAFSIPGVRQRWHWQRQT
;
A
#
# COMPACT_ATOMS: atom_id res chain seq x y z
N MET A 1 0.16 17.75 13.37
CA MET A 1 0.72 16.61 14.11
C MET A 1 -0.44 15.68 14.42
N LEU A 2 -0.31 14.40 14.11
CA LEU A 2 -1.28 13.35 14.37
C LEU A 2 -0.71 12.41 15.42
N CYS A 3 -1.54 11.96 16.36
CA CYS A 3 -1.19 11.01 17.40
C CYS A 3 -2.16 9.82 17.32
N PHE A 4 -1.64 8.62 17.41
CA PHE A 4 -2.41 7.37 17.34
C PHE A 4 -1.57 6.21 17.90
N SER A 5 -2.23 5.08 18.15
CA SER A 5 -1.56 3.82 18.45
C SER A 5 -1.80 2.81 17.35
N ILE A 6 -0.90 1.87 17.17
CA ILE A 6 -1.03 0.75 16.22
C ILE A 6 -1.27 -0.52 17.04
N ARG A 7 -2.51 -1.03 17.00
CA ARG A 7 -2.92 -2.27 17.69
C ARG A 7 -2.19 -3.49 17.12
N GLY A 8 -1.97 -3.50 15.83
CA GLY A 8 -1.25 -4.56 15.13
C GLY A 8 -0.96 -4.17 13.69
N TRP A 9 0.04 -4.79 13.11
CA TRP A 9 0.39 -4.60 11.71
C TRP A 9 0.94 -5.90 11.11
N ARG A 10 0.82 -6.06 9.80
CA ARG A 10 1.35 -7.19 9.04
C ARG A 10 1.69 -6.76 7.62
N ALA A 11 2.81 -7.27 7.13
CA ALA A 11 3.20 -7.14 5.73
C ALA A 11 3.02 -8.46 5.00
N ALA A 12 2.64 -8.41 3.74
CA ALA A 12 2.58 -9.54 2.82
C ALA A 12 3.24 -9.18 1.50
N SER A 13 3.90 -10.11 0.86
CA SER A 13 4.43 -9.94 -0.49
C SER A 13 4.52 -11.25 -1.23
N THR A 14 4.76 -11.17 -2.53
CA THR A 14 5.07 -12.36 -3.33
C THR A 14 6.52 -12.80 -3.20
N ARG A 15 7.37 -12.08 -2.47
CA ARG A 15 8.80 -12.35 -2.32
C ARG A 15 9.17 -12.80 -0.91
N MET A 16 8.68 -12.11 0.11
CA MET A 16 8.93 -12.45 1.51
C MET A 16 7.79 -13.33 2.03
N ALA A 17 8.10 -14.61 2.30
CA ALA A 17 7.12 -15.61 2.72
C ALA A 17 6.74 -15.51 4.20
N ASP A 18 7.68 -15.04 5.03
CA ASP A 18 7.58 -15.01 6.47
C ASP A 18 8.32 -13.82 7.08
N ASP A 19 8.26 -13.70 8.39
CA ASP A 19 8.88 -12.61 9.14
C ASP A 19 10.41 -12.61 9.04
N ASP A 20 11.05 -13.77 8.90
CA ASP A 20 12.50 -13.85 8.78
C ASP A 20 12.97 -13.36 7.41
N ALA A 21 12.24 -13.68 6.35
CA ALA A 21 12.47 -13.14 5.02
C ALA A 21 12.29 -11.61 4.98
N TRP A 22 11.27 -11.08 5.68
CA TRP A 22 11.07 -9.64 5.81
C TRP A 22 12.20 -8.96 6.59
N ARG A 23 12.71 -9.57 7.68
CA ARG A 23 13.87 -9.06 8.42
C ARG A 23 15.14 -9.08 7.59
N ALA A 24 15.39 -10.17 6.85
CA ALA A 24 16.51 -10.27 5.94
C ALA A 24 16.44 -9.21 4.83
N TRP A 25 15.24 -8.99 4.26
CA TRP A 25 15.02 -7.92 3.28
C TRP A 25 15.25 -6.53 3.88
N ALA A 26 14.78 -6.25 5.08
CA ALA A 26 15.00 -4.96 5.74
C ALA A 26 16.49 -4.67 6.00
N ALA A 27 17.30 -5.70 6.21
CA ALA A 27 18.76 -5.60 6.34
C ALA A 27 19.45 -5.45 4.98
N ASN A 28 18.96 -6.12 3.95
CA ASN A 28 19.51 -6.08 2.58
C ASN A 28 18.38 -6.15 1.53
N PRO A 29 17.86 -5.01 1.06
CA PRO A 29 16.74 -4.98 0.12
C PRO A 29 16.97 -5.68 -1.23
N SER A 30 18.23 -5.88 -1.63
CA SER A 30 18.55 -6.53 -2.92
C SER A 30 18.15 -8.01 -2.97
N ILE A 31 18.01 -8.69 -1.83
CA ILE A 31 17.64 -10.11 -1.80
C ILE A 31 16.26 -10.40 -2.40
N ALA A 32 15.37 -9.41 -2.43
CA ALA A 32 14.03 -9.57 -2.99
C ALA A 32 14.05 -10.01 -4.47
N GLN A 33 15.10 -9.68 -5.22
CA GLN A 33 15.25 -10.06 -6.63
C GLN A 33 15.53 -11.55 -6.79
N ASP A 34 16.24 -12.15 -5.83
CA ASP A 34 16.68 -13.55 -5.86
C ASP A 34 15.65 -14.50 -5.26
N LEU A 35 14.68 -13.99 -4.50
CA LEU A 35 13.64 -14.80 -3.88
C LEU A 35 12.61 -15.25 -4.91
N PRO A 36 12.21 -16.55 -4.94
CA PRO A 36 11.20 -17.03 -5.87
C PRO A 36 9.83 -16.39 -5.55
N PRO A 37 9.03 -16.08 -6.59
CA PRO A 37 7.70 -15.53 -6.36
C PRO A 37 6.79 -16.57 -5.72
N GLN A 38 6.05 -16.14 -4.70
CA GLN A 38 5.08 -16.95 -3.97
C GLN A 38 3.69 -16.33 -4.08
N ARG A 39 2.68 -17.16 -3.90
CA ARG A 39 1.28 -16.70 -3.91
C ARG A 39 0.63 -17.09 -2.59
N PRO A 40 0.06 -16.13 -1.82
CA PRO A 40 -0.67 -16.45 -0.60
C PRO A 40 -1.75 -17.51 -0.84
N ALA A 41 -1.77 -18.56 -0.04
CA ALA A 41 -2.70 -19.68 -0.20
C ALA A 41 -4.14 -19.30 0.17
N LEU A 42 -4.31 -18.45 1.20
CA LEU A 42 -5.59 -18.01 1.74
C LEU A 42 -6.55 -19.18 1.99
N GLU A 43 -6.10 -20.21 2.70
CA GLU A 43 -6.84 -21.48 2.89
C GLU A 43 -8.17 -21.30 3.63
N PHE A 44 -8.29 -20.22 4.42
CA PHE A 44 -9.51 -19.83 5.11
C PHE A 44 -10.64 -19.33 4.17
N LEU A 45 -10.32 -19.03 2.91
CA LEU A 45 -11.30 -18.65 1.91
C LEU A 45 -11.71 -19.83 1.04
N GLY A 46 -12.97 -19.86 0.61
CA GLY A 46 -13.45 -20.81 -0.38
C GLY A 46 -12.74 -20.69 -1.75
N ALA A 47 -12.63 -21.78 -2.49
CA ALA A 47 -11.91 -21.80 -3.76
C ALA A 47 -12.42 -20.76 -4.79
N MET A 48 -13.75 -20.55 -4.86
CA MET A 48 -14.35 -19.56 -5.75
C MET A 48 -14.00 -18.12 -5.36
N GLN A 49 -13.96 -17.82 -4.03
CA GLN A 49 -13.55 -16.51 -3.54
C GLN A 49 -12.09 -16.23 -3.91
N ARG A 50 -11.21 -17.20 -3.66
CA ARG A 50 -9.78 -17.08 -4.00
C ARG A 50 -9.52 -16.83 -5.48
N ARG A 51 -10.32 -17.42 -6.38
CA ARG A 51 -10.17 -17.25 -7.84
C ARG A 51 -10.50 -15.84 -8.32
N ARG A 52 -11.36 -15.12 -7.62
CA ARG A 52 -11.78 -13.75 -7.97
C ARG A 52 -10.78 -12.69 -7.56
N LEU A 53 -9.88 -13.00 -6.61
CA LEU A 53 -8.89 -12.07 -6.12
C LEU A 53 -7.73 -11.93 -7.11
N SER A 54 -7.39 -10.70 -7.47
CA SER A 54 -6.14 -10.35 -8.15
C SER A 54 -4.92 -10.66 -7.28
N GLY A 55 -3.72 -10.50 -7.81
CA GLY A 55 -2.48 -10.64 -7.05
C GLY A 55 -2.44 -9.72 -5.84
N VAL A 56 -2.67 -8.42 -6.06
CA VAL A 56 -2.65 -7.41 -5.00
C VAL A 56 -3.80 -7.58 -4.01
N ALA A 57 -5.00 -7.96 -4.46
CA ALA A 57 -6.12 -8.24 -3.57
C ALA A 57 -5.83 -9.43 -2.63
N ARG A 58 -5.11 -10.46 -3.11
CA ARG A 58 -4.65 -11.55 -2.26
C ARG A 58 -3.69 -11.11 -1.17
N LEU A 59 -2.73 -10.26 -1.52
CA LEU A 59 -1.79 -9.72 -0.55
C LEU A 59 -2.48 -8.83 0.47
N MET A 60 -3.43 -7.99 0.05
CA MET A 60 -4.28 -7.23 0.96
C MET A 60 -4.99 -8.15 1.97
N VAL A 61 -5.66 -9.20 1.48
CA VAL A 61 -6.40 -10.13 2.34
C VAL A 61 -5.43 -10.90 3.26
N ASP A 62 -4.29 -11.35 2.75
CA ASP A 62 -3.28 -12.06 3.56
C ASP A 62 -2.74 -11.19 4.69
N ALA A 63 -2.46 -9.93 4.42
CA ALA A 63 -1.97 -9.00 5.42
C ALA A 63 -3.04 -8.57 6.43
N ALA A 64 -4.27 -8.29 5.96
CA ALA A 64 -5.31 -7.69 6.79
C ALA A 64 -6.12 -8.70 7.59
N TRP A 65 -6.37 -9.91 7.05
CA TRP A 65 -7.27 -10.89 7.66
C TRP A 65 -6.91 -11.25 9.12
N PRO A 66 -5.64 -11.53 9.46
CA PRO A 66 -5.27 -11.90 10.82
C PRO A 66 -5.34 -10.74 11.84
N LEU A 67 -5.49 -9.50 11.38
CA LEU A 67 -5.54 -8.31 12.23
C LEU A 67 -6.95 -7.96 12.72
N VAL A 68 -7.98 -8.54 12.09
CA VAL A 68 -9.39 -8.22 12.36
C VAL A 68 -10.11 -9.49 12.81
N GLN A 69 -10.72 -9.47 13.97
CA GLN A 69 -11.48 -10.62 14.51
C GLN A 69 -12.71 -10.91 13.65
N ASP A 70 -13.25 -12.14 13.73
CA ASP A 70 -14.31 -12.59 12.84
C ASP A 70 -15.61 -11.77 12.97
N ASP A 71 -15.93 -11.30 14.17
CA ASP A 71 -17.07 -10.47 14.50
C ASP A 71 -16.78 -8.98 14.57
N GLU A 72 -15.55 -8.59 14.26
CA GLU A 72 -15.13 -7.19 14.29
C GLU A 72 -15.39 -6.50 12.95
N HIS A 73 -16.07 -5.36 13.02
CA HIS A 73 -16.41 -4.50 11.89
C HIS A 73 -15.63 -3.19 12.01
N LEU A 74 -14.73 -2.92 11.06
CA LEU A 74 -13.87 -1.75 11.08
C LEU A 74 -14.02 -0.91 9.82
N PRO A 75 -14.06 0.42 9.94
CA PRO A 75 -13.79 1.29 8.80
C PRO A 75 -12.48 0.92 8.13
N VAL A 76 -12.44 0.99 6.79
CA VAL A 76 -11.28 0.60 6.00
C VAL A 76 -10.77 1.77 5.17
N VAL A 77 -9.49 2.08 5.32
CA VAL A 77 -8.76 2.98 4.41
C VAL A 77 -7.83 2.15 3.55
N TYR A 78 -8.06 2.14 2.25
CA TYR A 78 -7.19 1.52 1.26
C TYR A 78 -6.44 2.58 0.48
N VAL A 79 -5.13 2.43 0.34
CA VAL A 79 -4.28 3.34 -0.41
C VAL A 79 -3.41 2.57 -1.39
N SER A 80 -3.29 3.07 -2.61
CA SER A 80 -2.36 2.55 -3.60
C SER A 80 -1.82 3.66 -4.50
N HIS A 81 -0.81 3.34 -5.31
CA HIS A 81 -0.33 4.25 -6.34
C HIS A 81 -1.28 4.24 -7.55
N ASP A 82 -1.60 3.08 -8.07
CA ASP A 82 -2.34 2.91 -9.33
C ASP A 82 -3.55 1.96 -9.23
N GLY A 83 -3.88 1.44 -8.05
CA GLY A 83 -4.98 0.47 -7.88
C GLY A 83 -4.78 -0.80 -8.69
N GLU A 84 -5.80 -1.22 -9.40
CA GLU A 84 -5.83 -2.41 -10.26
C GLU A 84 -5.37 -2.10 -11.70
N ILE A 85 -4.30 -1.33 -11.88
CA ILE A 85 -3.84 -0.86 -13.19
C ILE A 85 -3.51 -2.02 -14.15
N ASN A 86 -2.87 -3.09 -13.65
CA ASN A 86 -2.52 -4.25 -14.47
C ASN A 86 -3.78 -4.95 -14.98
N ARG A 87 -4.80 -5.11 -14.15
CA ARG A 87 -6.10 -5.64 -14.56
C ARG A 87 -6.81 -4.73 -15.57
N SER A 88 -6.77 -3.42 -15.35
CA SER A 88 -7.33 -2.44 -16.30
C SER A 88 -6.65 -2.53 -17.66
N PHE A 89 -5.33 -2.72 -17.68
CA PHE A 89 -4.56 -2.89 -18.90
C PHE A 89 -4.93 -4.20 -19.63
N GLU A 90 -5.01 -5.32 -18.93
CA GLU A 90 -5.47 -6.61 -19.50
C GLU A 90 -6.87 -6.50 -20.11
N LEU A 91 -7.80 -5.82 -19.44
CA LEU A 91 -9.15 -5.58 -19.96
C LEU A 91 -9.13 -4.71 -21.20
N TRP A 92 -8.30 -3.69 -21.23
CA TRP A 92 -8.15 -2.86 -22.42
C TRP A 92 -7.62 -3.65 -23.62
N LEU A 93 -6.60 -4.49 -23.40
CA LEU A 93 -6.11 -5.40 -24.45
C LEU A 93 -7.20 -6.39 -24.91
N THR A 94 -8.00 -6.92 -24.00
CA THR A 94 -9.13 -7.81 -24.32
C THR A 94 -10.17 -7.06 -25.16
N LEU A 95 -10.52 -5.84 -24.78
CA LEU A 95 -11.46 -5.00 -25.53
C LEU A 95 -10.98 -4.75 -26.98
N LEU A 96 -9.68 -4.47 -27.16
CA LEU A 96 -9.10 -4.25 -28.48
C LEU A 96 -9.10 -5.52 -29.35
N LYS A 97 -8.93 -6.70 -28.75
CA LYS A 97 -8.87 -7.98 -29.46
C LYS A 97 -10.26 -8.57 -29.75
N GLU A 98 -11.17 -8.47 -28.80
CA GLU A 98 -12.45 -9.17 -28.78
C GLU A 98 -13.66 -8.24 -28.97
N GLY A 99 -13.45 -6.93 -28.89
CA GLY A 99 -14.51 -5.92 -29.02
C GLY A 99 -15.46 -5.84 -27.82
N THR A 100 -15.23 -6.66 -26.77
CA THR A 100 -16.09 -6.71 -25.58
C THR A 100 -15.30 -7.08 -24.35
N VAL A 101 -15.82 -6.72 -23.17
CA VAL A 101 -15.26 -7.11 -21.86
C VAL A 101 -16.39 -7.58 -20.94
N SER A 102 -16.08 -8.49 -20.03
CA SER A 102 -17.01 -8.93 -19.00
C SER A 102 -17.33 -7.78 -18.04
N PRO A 103 -18.62 -7.47 -17.76
CA PRO A 103 -18.99 -6.48 -16.75
C PRO A 103 -18.43 -6.77 -15.37
N THR A 104 -18.36 -8.04 -14.99
CA THR A 104 -17.75 -8.48 -13.72
C THR A 104 -16.26 -8.16 -13.68
N SER A 105 -15.53 -8.44 -14.74
CA SER A 105 -14.10 -8.13 -14.82
C SER A 105 -13.85 -6.63 -14.80
N PHE A 106 -14.70 -5.85 -15.47
CA PHE A 106 -14.64 -4.38 -15.41
C PHE A 106 -14.87 -3.86 -13.99
N GLY A 107 -15.93 -4.34 -13.31
CA GLY A 107 -16.20 -3.94 -11.91
C GLY A 107 -15.08 -4.30 -10.93
N LEU A 108 -14.22 -5.27 -11.26
CA LEU A 108 -13.06 -5.65 -10.45
C LEU A 108 -11.77 -4.90 -10.85
N SER A 109 -11.80 -4.05 -11.87
CA SER A 109 -10.63 -3.28 -12.31
C SER A 109 -10.60 -1.84 -11.78
N VAL A 110 -11.68 -1.39 -11.16
CA VAL A 110 -11.75 -0.04 -10.58
C VAL A 110 -10.98 0.04 -9.26
N HIS A 111 -10.48 1.22 -8.92
CA HIS A 111 -9.61 1.43 -7.76
C HIS A 111 -10.21 0.95 -6.43
N ASN A 112 -11.50 1.19 -6.21
CA ASN A 112 -12.20 0.77 -4.98
C ASN A 112 -12.65 -0.69 -4.97
N ALA A 113 -12.32 -1.48 -6.00
CA ALA A 113 -12.71 -2.89 -6.06
C ALA A 113 -12.17 -3.72 -4.90
N LEU A 114 -10.96 -3.38 -4.40
CA LEU A 114 -10.34 -4.13 -3.30
C LEU A 114 -11.12 -3.99 -2.00
N VAL A 115 -11.52 -2.77 -1.63
CA VAL A 115 -12.34 -2.56 -0.43
C VAL A 115 -13.72 -3.17 -0.58
N GLY A 116 -14.31 -3.14 -1.78
CA GLY A 116 -15.57 -3.85 -2.06
C GLY A 116 -15.44 -5.37 -1.92
N GLN A 117 -14.33 -5.95 -2.37
CA GLN A 117 -14.05 -7.38 -2.17
C GLN A 117 -13.86 -7.72 -0.70
N TRP A 118 -13.13 -6.88 0.06
CA TRP A 118 -12.96 -7.03 1.50
C TRP A 118 -14.31 -7.03 2.21
N SER A 119 -15.15 -6.02 1.96
CA SER A 119 -16.51 -5.91 2.51
C SER A 119 -17.33 -7.18 2.25
N MET A 120 -17.32 -7.69 1.02
CA MET A 120 -18.03 -8.94 0.68
C MET A 120 -17.46 -10.17 1.39
N LEU A 121 -16.14 -10.29 1.49
CA LEU A 121 -15.48 -11.42 2.14
C LEU A 121 -15.73 -11.45 3.64
N ARG A 122 -15.69 -10.28 4.28
CA ARG A 122 -15.92 -10.09 5.71
C ARG A 122 -17.41 -9.99 6.07
N ARG A 123 -18.28 -9.79 5.09
CA ARG A 123 -19.71 -9.44 5.30
C ARG A 123 -19.83 -8.18 6.16
N ASP A 124 -18.94 -7.24 5.93
CA ASP A 124 -18.80 -6.00 6.68
C ASP A 124 -19.23 -4.81 5.80
N GLY A 125 -20.25 -4.10 6.26
CA GLY A 125 -20.77 -2.89 5.61
C GLY A 125 -20.22 -1.59 6.21
N SER A 126 -19.14 -1.66 6.99
CA SER A 126 -18.49 -0.48 7.55
C SER A 126 -18.02 0.48 6.48
N GLU A 127 -17.87 1.73 6.87
CA GLU A 127 -17.35 2.80 6.03
C GLU A 127 -16.00 2.41 5.39
N SER A 128 -15.80 2.80 4.14
CA SER A 128 -14.54 2.54 3.46
C SER A 128 -14.15 3.67 2.52
N THR A 129 -12.86 4.00 2.52
CA THR A 129 -12.23 4.98 1.64
C THR A 129 -11.15 4.32 0.80
N ALA A 130 -11.13 4.59 -0.50
CA ALA A 130 -10.07 4.15 -1.41
C ALA A 130 -9.35 5.37 -1.99
N LEU A 131 -8.07 5.52 -1.67
CA LEU A 131 -7.23 6.66 -2.03
C LEU A 131 -6.15 6.28 -3.03
N CYS A 132 -5.97 7.11 -4.05
CA CYS A 132 -4.85 7.03 -4.96
C CYS A 132 -3.83 8.10 -4.57
N ALA A 133 -2.61 7.69 -4.21
CA ALA A 133 -1.54 8.61 -3.82
C ALA A 133 -0.24 8.24 -4.52
N ARG A 134 0.32 9.16 -5.32
CA ARG A 134 1.57 8.92 -6.07
C ARG A 134 2.81 8.96 -5.19
N SER A 135 2.73 9.58 -4.03
CA SER A 135 3.80 9.66 -3.04
C SER A 135 3.18 9.67 -1.65
N ALA A 136 3.94 9.26 -0.65
CA ALA A 136 3.51 9.25 0.74
C ALA A 136 2.15 8.52 0.94
N GLN A 137 1.99 7.35 0.30
CA GLN A 137 0.75 6.57 0.36
C GLN A 137 0.36 6.25 1.79
N LEU A 138 1.32 5.75 2.59
CA LEU A 138 1.08 5.38 3.97
C LEU A 138 0.68 6.59 4.81
N GLU A 139 1.39 7.71 4.66
CA GLU A 139 1.12 8.94 5.40
C GLU A 139 -0.25 9.51 5.03
N THR A 140 -0.62 9.48 3.75
CA THR A 140 -1.95 9.89 3.28
C THR A 140 -3.03 9.02 3.91
N GLY A 141 -2.82 7.70 3.95
CA GLY A 141 -3.74 6.77 4.59
C GLY A 141 -3.86 6.99 6.11
N VAL A 142 -2.74 7.29 6.77
CA VAL A 142 -2.76 7.63 8.22
C VAL A 142 -3.53 8.91 8.48
N VAL A 143 -3.39 9.94 7.63
CA VAL A 143 -4.18 11.18 7.77
C VAL A 143 -5.68 10.88 7.69
N GLU A 144 -6.11 10.10 6.71
CA GLU A 144 -7.52 9.71 6.56
C GLU A 144 -7.99 8.86 7.74
N ALA A 145 -7.24 7.84 8.13
CA ALA A 145 -7.58 6.99 9.26
C ALA A 145 -7.67 7.78 10.57
N CYS A 146 -6.76 8.72 10.81
CA CYS A 146 -6.85 9.62 11.97
C CYS A 146 -8.08 10.53 11.91
N GLY A 147 -8.53 10.91 10.72
CA GLY A 147 -9.81 11.64 10.54
C GLY A 147 -10.99 10.78 11.02
N MET A 148 -11.07 9.51 10.60
CA MET A 148 -12.11 8.58 11.05
C MET A 148 -12.05 8.32 12.56
N LEU A 149 -10.85 8.17 13.14
CA LEU A 149 -10.69 8.04 14.60
C LEU A 149 -11.18 9.29 15.35
N ALA A 150 -10.89 10.49 14.82
CA ALA A 150 -11.34 11.75 15.40
C ALA A 150 -12.87 11.92 15.30
N ASP A 151 -13.51 11.33 14.29
CA ASP A 151 -14.96 11.30 14.09
C ASP A 151 -15.65 10.20 14.94
N GLY A 152 -14.88 9.44 15.74
CA GLY A 152 -15.39 8.50 16.74
C GLY A 152 -15.25 7.03 16.40
N ALA A 153 -14.59 6.65 15.30
CA ALA A 153 -14.28 5.26 15.04
C ALA A 153 -13.38 4.69 16.15
N PRO A 154 -13.71 3.52 16.74
CA PRO A 154 -12.90 2.93 17.81
C PRO A 154 -11.57 2.35 17.29
N ALA A 155 -11.53 1.97 16.03
CA ALA A 155 -10.35 1.49 15.31
C ALA A 155 -10.58 1.64 13.81
N VAL A 156 -9.50 1.71 13.02
CA VAL A 156 -9.53 1.79 11.55
C VAL A 156 -8.52 0.81 10.97
N LEU A 157 -8.94 0.00 10.02
CA LEU A 157 -8.03 -0.84 9.24
C LEU A 157 -7.47 -0.01 8.08
N LEU A 158 -6.18 0.28 8.13
CA LEU A 158 -5.44 0.91 7.04
C LEU A 158 -4.69 -0.15 6.24
N VAL A 159 -4.85 -0.14 4.91
CA VAL A 159 -4.11 -1.01 4.01
C VAL A 159 -3.45 -0.18 2.90
N VAL A 160 -2.15 -0.39 2.72
CA VAL A 160 -1.41 0.11 1.54
C VAL A 160 -0.98 -1.10 0.73
N ALA A 161 -1.37 -1.16 -0.55
CA ALA A 161 -0.98 -2.28 -1.39
C ALA A 161 -0.71 -1.82 -2.83
N ASP A 162 0.39 -2.31 -3.39
CA ASP A 162 0.82 -1.98 -4.74
C ASP A 162 1.39 -3.20 -5.47
N ASP A 163 1.32 -3.14 -6.79
CA ASP A 163 1.84 -4.13 -7.72
C ASP A 163 2.80 -3.45 -8.71
N PRO A 164 3.93 -4.06 -9.07
CA PRO A 164 4.74 -3.56 -10.17
C PRO A 164 3.92 -3.44 -11.44
N LEU A 165 4.17 -2.41 -12.22
CA LEU A 165 3.55 -2.27 -13.53
C LEU A 165 4.00 -3.42 -14.43
N SER A 166 3.06 -4.03 -15.18
CA SER A 166 3.39 -5.06 -16.15
C SER A 166 4.46 -4.58 -17.13
N SER A 167 5.44 -5.43 -17.42
CA SER A 167 6.50 -5.15 -18.40
C SER A 167 5.97 -4.91 -19.83
N GLU A 168 4.74 -5.36 -20.09
CA GLU A 168 4.05 -5.10 -21.35
C GLU A 168 3.51 -3.66 -21.45
N TYR A 169 3.46 -2.94 -20.34
CA TYR A 169 2.99 -1.57 -20.31
C TYR A 169 4.07 -0.64 -20.85
N PRO A 170 3.86 0.04 -21.99
CA PRO A 170 4.92 0.74 -22.73
C PRO A 170 5.26 2.11 -22.13
N VAL A 171 5.40 2.19 -20.82
CA VAL A 171 5.76 3.43 -20.12
C VAL A 171 6.89 3.20 -19.13
N THR A 172 7.82 4.13 -19.07
CA THR A 172 8.83 4.17 -18.01
C THR A 172 8.25 4.90 -16.82
N ALA A 173 8.00 4.19 -15.74
CA ALA A 173 7.47 4.77 -14.52
C ALA A 173 8.07 4.08 -13.30
N GLN A 174 8.31 4.87 -12.25
CA GLN A 174 8.72 4.31 -10.97
C GLN A 174 7.52 3.60 -10.33
N ARG A 175 7.69 2.34 -9.97
CA ARG A 175 6.65 1.49 -9.37
C ARG A 175 7.24 0.67 -8.24
N ALA A 176 6.38 0.00 -7.47
CA ALA A 176 6.80 -0.92 -6.44
C ALA A 176 7.82 -1.94 -6.98
N PRO A 177 8.88 -2.25 -6.24
CA PRO A 177 9.91 -3.18 -6.71
C PRO A 177 9.40 -4.63 -6.79
N PHE A 178 8.36 -4.95 -6.07
CA PHE A 178 7.66 -6.23 -6.05
C PHE A 178 6.24 -6.03 -5.51
N PRO A 179 5.29 -6.96 -5.77
CA PRO A 179 3.95 -6.89 -5.21
C PRO A 179 3.99 -6.98 -3.68
N TYR A 180 3.34 -6.05 -3.00
CA TYR A 180 3.27 -6.05 -1.53
C TYR A 180 1.96 -5.48 -1.01
N ALA A 181 1.66 -5.78 0.25
CA ALA A 181 0.65 -5.10 1.05
C ALA A 181 1.19 -4.88 2.47
N LEU A 182 0.86 -3.75 3.05
CA LEU A 182 0.97 -3.46 4.48
C LEU A 182 -0.42 -3.21 5.01
N ALA A 183 -0.82 -3.96 6.02
CA ALA A 183 -2.04 -3.72 6.78
C ALA A 183 -1.69 -3.32 8.21
N MET A 184 -2.44 -2.39 8.78
CA MET A 184 -2.34 -2.00 10.19
C MET A 184 -3.69 -1.58 10.74
N VAL A 185 -3.93 -1.85 12.02
CA VAL A 185 -5.10 -1.36 12.73
C VAL A 185 -4.70 -0.20 13.61
N LEU A 186 -5.17 0.99 13.27
CA LEU A 186 -4.97 2.20 14.04
C LEU A 186 -6.09 2.35 15.07
N VAL A 187 -5.72 2.81 16.27
CA VAL A 187 -6.63 3.09 17.37
C VAL A 187 -6.28 4.45 17.99
N PRO A 188 -7.21 5.10 18.72
CA PRO A 188 -6.87 6.27 19.51
C PRO A 188 -5.71 5.99 20.46
N GLY A 189 -4.75 6.92 20.57
CA GLY A 189 -3.57 6.75 21.42
C GLY A 189 -2.46 7.72 21.05
N ASP A 190 -1.28 7.53 21.62
CA ASP A 190 -0.13 8.43 21.48
C ASP A 190 1.22 7.69 21.31
N ASP A 191 1.20 6.37 21.07
CA ASP A 191 2.44 5.59 20.86
C ASP A 191 3.19 6.04 19.60
N TRP A 192 2.47 6.58 18.62
CA TRP A 192 3.03 7.09 17.39
C TRP A 192 2.62 8.53 17.13
N ARG A 193 3.58 9.28 16.59
CA ARG A 193 3.35 10.64 16.10
C ARG A 193 3.75 10.74 14.64
N LEU A 194 2.87 11.31 13.83
CA LEU A 194 3.12 11.68 12.46
C LEU A 194 3.03 13.20 12.32
N SER A 195 4.08 13.81 11.84
CA SER A 195 4.12 15.25 11.55
C SER A 195 4.78 15.48 10.20
N TRP A 196 4.69 16.71 9.68
CA TRP A 196 5.35 17.08 8.45
C TRP A 196 5.90 18.50 8.50
N THR A 197 6.96 18.73 7.73
CA THR A 197 7.53 20.05 7.47
C THR A 197 7.46 20.33 5.98
N ARG A 198 7.12 21.56 5.60
CA ARG A 198 7.16 21.97 4.19
C ARG A 198 8.61 22.13 3.77
N GLU A 199 8.99 21.53 2.64
CA GLU A 199 10.24 21.82 1.98
C GLU A 199 10.01 23.06 1.10
N GLY A 200 10.69 24.18 1.44
CA GLY A 200 10.52 25.46 0.76
C GLY A 200 11.22 25.48 -0.60
N GLY A 201 10.45 25.76 -1.65
CA GLY A 201 10.92 26.18 -2.98
C GLY A 201 9.74 26.74 -3.78
N PRO A 202 9.97 27.75 -4.70
CA PRO A 202 8.93 28.22 -5.59
C PRO A 202 8.46 27.07 -6.49
N MET A 203 7.18 27.10 -6.80
CA MET A 203 6.53 26.15 -7.68
C MET A 203 7.02 26.34 -9.11
N GLU A 204 8.04 25.61 -9.54
CA GLU A 204 8.26 25.44 -10.96
C GLU A 204 7.12 24.58 -11.52
N HIS A 205 6.39 25.13 -12.48
CA HIS A 205 5.40 24.38 -13.25
C HIS A 205 6.08 23.16 -13.87
N LEU A 206 5.71 21.97 -13.39
CA LEU A 206 6.06 20.74 -14.10
C LEU A 206 5.31 20.76 -15.44
N PRO A 207 6.02 20.70 -16.59
CA PRO A 207 5.34 20.61 -17.88
C PRO A 207 4.48 19.35 -17.92
N GLU A 208 3.22 19.53 -18.29
CA GLU A 208 2.30 18.45 -18.58
C GLU A 208 2.92 17.56 -19.67
N GLY A 209 3.20 16.30 -19.36
CA GLY A 209 3.56 15.29 -20.35
C GLY A 209 4.94 14.64 -20.24
N GLN A 210 5.79 14.99 -19.29
CA GLN A 210 7.05 14.25 -19.07
C GLN A 210 6.98 13.50 -17.75
N GLY A 211 6.99 12.17 -17.79
CA GLY A 211 7.08 11.28 -16.64
C GLY A 211 8.22 11.72 -15.72
N GLY A 212 7.85 12.27 -14.57
CA GLY A 212 8.70 13.12 -13.75
C GLY A 212 9.93 12.42 -13.20
N ARG A 213 11.06 12.86 -13.65
CA ARG A 213 12.28 12.83 -12.86
C ARG A 213 12.08 13.82 -11.72
N VAL A 214 12.12 13.36 -10.47
CA VAL A 214 12.14 14.25 -9.30
C VAL A 214 13.46 15.01 -9.32
N PRO A 215 13.50 16.35 -9.48
CA PRO A 215 14.73 17.13 -9.39
C PRO A 215 15.20 17.14 -7.94
N GLY A 216 16.43 16.70 -7.67
CA GLY A 216 17.05 16.87 -6.35
C GLY A 216 17.78 15.66 -5.76
N GLN A 217 18.15 14.65 -6.56
CA GLN A 217 19.08 13.61 -6.12
C GLN A 217 20.40 13.65 -6.93
N GLU A 218 21.07 14.78 -6.89
CA GLU A 218 22.52 14.82 -7.13
C GLU A 218 23.20 14.94 -5.78
N GLY A 219 23.62 13.82 -5.23
CA GLY A 219 24.37 13.74 -3.97
C GLY A 219 24.43 12.33 -3.44
N GLY A 220 25.27 11.48 -4.06
CA GLY A 220 25.96 10.37 -3.43
C GLY A 220 25.13 9.38 -2.61
N ARG A 221 24.17 8.64 -3.19
CA ARG A 221 23.63 7.41 -2.63
C ARG A 221 23.92 6.25 -3.57
N SER A 222 24.93 5.48 -3.24
CA SER A 222 25.22 4.19 -3.85
C SER A 222 24.08 3.22 -3.52
N SER A 223 23.54 2.53 -4.54
CA SER A 223 22.74 1.29 -4.47
C SER A 223 21.52 1.23 -3.55
N GLU A 224 20.92 2.34 -3.12
CA GLU A 224 19.69 2.30 -2.34
C GLU A 224 18.50 2.01 -3.27
N VAL A 225 17.72 0.99 -2.92
CA VAL A 225 16.41 0.72 -3.53
C VAL A 225 15.58 2.01 -3.43
N PRO A 226 14.99 2.50 -4.52
CA PRO A 226 14.17 3.71 -4.46
C PRO A 226 13.09 3.57 -3.40
N TYR A 227 12.86 4.64 -2.64
CA TYR A 227 11.75 4.71 -1.69
C TYR A 227 10.44 4.32 -2.35
N TRP A 228 9.68 3.46 -1.69
CA TRP A 228 8.36 3.08 -2.14
C TRP A 228 7.38 2.94 -0.97
N GLY A 229 6.59 3.99 -0.76
CA GLY A 229 5.44 3.96 0.13
C GLY A 229 5.70 3.30 1.49
N ALA A 230 4.91 2.29 1.80
CA ALA A 230 4.96 1.59 3.08
C ALA A 230 6.21 0.70 3.27
N LEU A 231 6.97 0.40 2.21
CA LEU A 231 8.17 -0.46 2.33
C LEU A 231 9.24 0.16 3.23
N ASP A 232 9.45 1.48 3.14
CA ASP A 232 10.38 2.18 4.05
C ASP A 232 9.92 2.10 5.51
N TRP A 233 8.61 2.24 5.75
CA TRP A 233 8.06 2.08 7.08
C TRP A 233 8.30 0.67 7.62
N ILE A 234 8.04 -0.37 6.79
CA ILE A 234 8.30 -1.78 7.15
C ILE A 234 9.78 -1.97 7.50
N ALA A 235 10.70 -1.49 6.66
CA ALA A 235 12.13 -1.62 6.90
C ALA A 235 12.55 -0.93 8.20
N HIS A 236 12.12 0.31 8.44
CA HIS A 236 12.41 1.03 9.67
C HIS A 236 11.81 0.34 10.90
N ARG A 237 10.61 -0.20 10.78
CA ARG A 237 9.94 -0.89 11.88
C ARG A 237 10.65 -2.19 12.26
N LEU A 238 11.10 -2.95 11.28
CA LEU A 238 11.85 -4.21 11.49
C LEU A 238 13.27 -3.96 12.03
N GLN A 239 13.85 -2.80 11.75
CA GLN A 239 15.13 -2.34 12.31
C GLN A 239 14.96 -1.66 13.69
N ASP A 240 13.75 -1.68 14.26
CA ASP A 240 13.39 -1.04 15.55
C ASP A 240 13.75 0.46 15.61
N ARG A 241 13.70 1.16 14.50
CA ARG A 241 13.92 2.61 14.49
C ARG A 241 12.75 3.33 15.12
N ARG A 242 13.04 4.15 16.11
CA ARG A 242 12.02 4.93 16.84
C ARG A 242 11.64 6.23 16.16
N ALA A 243 12.52 6.79 15.35
CA ALA A 243 12.25 8.00 14.59
C ALA A 243 12.91 7.92 13.21
N PHE A 244 12.17 8.35 12.18
CA PHE A 244 12.67 8.43 10.81
C PHE A 244 11.85 9.43 10.01
N SER A 245 12.39 9.84 8.87
CA SER A 245 11.73 10.82 7.99
C SER A 245 11.64 10.27 6.58
N ILE A 246 10.52 10.53 5.94
CA ILE A 246 10.19 10.09 4.59
C ILE A 246 9.99 11.33 3.71
N PRO A 247 10.69 11.43 2.56
CA PRO A 247 10.49 12.53 1.64
C PRO A 247 9.13 12.43 0.94
N GLY A 248 8.41 13.54 0.86
CA GLY A 248 7.24 13.71 0.00
C GLY A 248 7.54 14.73 -1.11
N VAL A 249 6.57 15.03 -1.97
CA VAL A 249 6.77 15.94 -3.12
C VAL A 249 7.05 17.38 -2.70
N ARG A 250 6.41 17.86 -1.65
CA ARG A 250 6.53 19.24 -1.15
C ARG A 250 6.67 19.33 0.37
N GLN A 251 6.89 18.20 0.99
CA GLN A 251 6.94 18.07 2.43
C GLN A 251 7.78 16.87 2.81
N ARG A 252 8.33 16.90 4.00
CA ARG A 252 9.00 15.77 4.63
C ARG A 252 8.14 15.31 5.78
N TRP A 253 7.81 14.02 5.79
CA TRP A 253 7.07 13.38 6.84
C TRP A 253 8.01 12.88 7.92
N HIS A 254 7.60 13.00 9.18
CA HIS A 254 8.38 12.60 10.34
C HIS A 254 7.54 11.63 11.17
N TRP A 255 8.04 10.42 11.27
CA TRP A 255 7.50 9.37 12.10
C TRP A 255 8.26 9.30 13.39
N GLN A 256 7.57 9.19 14.54
CA GLN A 256 8.16 9.05 15.85
C GLN A 256 7.33 8.09 16.70
N ARG A 257 7.99 7.05 17.25
CA ARG A 257 7.43 6.15 18.25
C ARG A 257 7.81 6.64 19.64
N GLN A 258 6.84 6.76 20.57
CA GLN A 258 7.04 7.33 21.88
C GLN A 258 7.59 6.31 22.90
N THR A 259 7.30 5.02 22.74
CA THR A 259 7.74 3.93 23.64
C THR A 259 8.42 2.81 22.88
#